data_bb8c2f22557b9e4607d64ee997561fc3
#
_entry.id   bb8c2f22557b9e4607d64ee997561fc3
#
_cell.length_a   1.000
_cell.length_b   1.000
_cell.length_c   1.000
_cell.angle_alpha   90.00
_cell.angle_beta   90.00
_cell.angle_gamma   90.00
#
_symmetry.space_group_name_H-M   'P 1'
#
loop_
_entity.id
_entity.type
_entity.pdbx_description
1 polymer ?
#
loop_
_entity_poly.entity_id
_entity_poly.type
_entity_poly.pdbx_seq_one_letter_code
_entity_poly.pdbx_strand_id
1 'polypeptide(L)'
;MKNSENLEMSKETMEDCLKFLDNHKMKTVDITGGEPTTHPEIVWFMKECLKRVDELIIRTNATDIEKNKELMDLFDKEKIKIIVSLPCYTEDNVDSQRGDGVYDKVIANLKRLNEMGYGTEKELDLVYNPLGGFLPPEQSNLQSDYERELKKKNVVFNNLFTITNMPIGYFKDFLIEKGEYEDYMKLLEDNYNEETCENIMCRFQISVDSLGNLHDCDFHLAEKVPMKDYTNIKDLIDVKDLSREIVWKDYCYGCTAGSGSSCGGALDE
;
A
#
# COMPACT_ATOMS: atom_id res chain seq x y z
N MET A 1 8.24 4.63 -6.34
CA MET A 1 7.53 5.09 -7.55
C MET A 1 8.01 6.50 -7.89
N LYS A 2 8.28 6.78 -9.18
CA LYS A 2 8.74 8.10 -9.62
C LYS A 2 7.55 9.05 -9.76
N ASN A 3 7.11 9.69 -8.67
CA ASN A 3 6.26 10.86 -8.80
C ASN A 3 7.16 12.05 -9.11
N SER A 4 7.29 12.38 -10.39
CA SER A 4 8.03 13.56 -10.86
C SER A 4 7.28 14.87 -10.59
N GLU A 5 6.08 14.81 -10.05
CA GLU A 5 5.27 15.94 -9.64
C GLU A 5 4.85 15.69 -8.20
N ASN A 6 5.32 16.52 -7.26
CA ASN A 6 4.82 16.57 -5.88
C ASN A 6 3.39 17.16 -5.89
N LEU A 7 2.45 16.40 -6.46
CA LEU A 7 1.05 16.80 -6.48
C LEU A 7 0.37 16.21 -5.25
N GLU A 8 0.09 17.07 -4.29
CA GLU A 8 -0.79 16.74 -3.16
C GLU A 8 -2.25 16.76 -3.64
N MET A 9 -3.07 15.85 -3.10
CA MET A 9 -4.50 15.84 -3.37
C MET A 9 -5.14 17.09 -2.78
N SER A 10 -5.86 17.86 -3.59
CA SER A 10 -6.55 19.05 -3.11
C SER A 10 -7.68 18.70 -2.16
N LYS A 11 -8.03 19.64 -1.26
CA LYS A 11 -9.18 19.48 -0.38
C LYS A 11 -10.48 19.27 -1.16
N GLU A 12 -10.64 19.93 -2.30
CA GLU A 12 -11.79 19.74 -3.19
C GLU A 12 -11.88 18.30 -3.71
N THR A 13 -10.75 17.72 -4.14
CA THR A 13 -10.70 16.32 -4.57
C THR A 13 -11.04 15.37 -3.41
N MET A 14 -10.53 15.64 -2.21
CA MET A 14 -10.90 14.88 -1.01
C MET A 14 -12.38 14.95 -0.71
N GLU A 15 -13.00 16.14 -0.83
CA GLU A 15 -14.44 16.34 -0.65
C GLU A 15 -15.26 15.57 -1.70
N ASP A 16 -14.78 15.47 -2.95
CA ASP A 16 -15.44 14.64 -3.96
C ASP A 16 -15.33 13.14 -3.65
N CYS A 17 -14.18 12.68 -3.12
CA CYS A 17 -14.06 11.32 -2.57
C CYS A 17 -15.05 11.09 -1.42
N LEU A 18 -15.22 12.04 -0.50
CA LEU A 18 -16.18 11.92 0.59
C LEU A 18 -17.64 11.88 0.09
N LYS A 19 -18.00 12.66 -0.92
CA LYS A 19 -19.32 12.58 -1.56
C LYS A 19 -19.56 11.21 -2.20
N PHE A 20 -18.53 10.65 -2.86
CA PHE A 20 -18.60 9.29 -3.37
C PHE A 20 -18.87 8.29 -2.25
N LEU A 21 -18.19 8.37 -1.11
CA LEU A 21 -18.41 7.52 0.04
C LEU A 21 -19.81 7.69 0.64
N ASP A 22 -20.37 8.90 0.64
CA ASP A 22 -21.73 9.17 1.12
C ASP A 22 -22.81 8.47 0.26
N ASN A 23 -22.56 8.35 -1.06
CA ASN A 23 -23.50 7.75 -2.02
C ASN A 23 -23.27 6.23 -2.20
N HIS A 24 -22.08 5.73 -1.87
CA HIS A 24 -21.70 4.34 -2.03
C HIS A 24 -21.25 3.73 -0.70
N LYS A 25 -21.78 2.57 -0.39
CA LYS A 25 -21.43 1.84 0.85
C LYS A 25 -20.08 1.12 0.70
N MET A 26 -19.02 1.89 0.55
CA MET A 26 -17.65 1.33 0.61
C MET A 26 -17.36 0.91 2.05
N LYS A 27 -16.75 -0.26 2.22
CA LYS A 27 -16.42 -0.76 3.57
C LYS A 27 -15.11 -0.19 4.07
N THR A 28 -14.15 0.00 3.17
CA THR A 28 -12.77 0.34 3.51
C THR A 28 -12.31 1.54 2.71
N VAL A 29 -11.58 2.44 3.35
CA VAL A 29 -10.73 3.45 2.70
C VAL A 29 -9.28 3.13 3.04
N ASP A 30 -8.44 2.99 2.03
CA ASP A 30 -7.00 2.75 2.14
C ASP A 30 -6.24 3.98 1.65
N ILE A 31 -5.65 4.73 2.57
CA ILE A 31 -4.92 5.96 2.27
C ILE A 31 -3.44 5.63 2.03
N THR A 32 -3.02 5.85 0.80
CA THR A 32 -1.64 5.61 0.36
C THR A 32 -1.12 6.80 -0.46
N GLY A 33 0.04 6.67 -1.06
CA GLY A 33 0.64 7.69 -1.92
C GLY A 33 2.15 7.75 -1.77
N GLY A 34 2.73 8.95 -1.84
CA GLY A 34 4.15 9.17 -1.51
C GLY A 34 4.40 8.91 -0.03
N GLU A 35 3.96 9.82 0.82
CA GLU A 35 3.88 9.65 2.27
C GLU A 35 2.66 10.43 2.78
N PRO A 36 1.50 9.78 2.99
CA PRO A 36 0.26 10.48 3.31
C PRO A 36 0.30 11.18 4.65
N THR A 37 1.13 10.74 5.60
CA THR A 37 1.24 11.35 6.93
C THR A 37 1.79 12.77 6.93
N THR A 38 2.39 13.20 5.82
CA THR A 38 2.92 14.56 5.63
C THR A 38 1.90 15.52 5.03
N HIS A 39 0.76 15.02 4.54
CA HIS A 39 -0.26 15.86 3.90
C HIS A 39 -0.94 16.77 4.95
N PRO A 40 -1.08 18.09 4.68
CA PRO A 40 -1.63 19.04 5.66
C PRO A 40 -3.06 18.74 6.10
N GLU A 41 -3.89 18.21 5.20
CA GLU A 41 -5.30 17.90 5.46
C GLU A 41 -5.53 16.44 5.93
N ILE A 42 -4.46 15.66 6.18
CA ILE A 42 -4.60 14.20 6.43
C ILE A 42 -5.50 13.90 7.63
N VAL A 43 -5.32 14.63 8.73
CA VAL A 43 -6.08 14.40 9.97
C VAL A 43 -7.57 14.72 9.77
N TRP A 44 -7.87 15.82 9.07
CA TRP A 44 -9.24 16.16 8.71
C TRP A 44 -9.87 15.08 7.81
N PHE A 45 -9.17 14.68 6.76
CA PHE A 45 -9.69 13.68 5.82
C PHE A 45 -9.94 12.33 6.48
N MET A 46 -9.01 11.87 7.31
CA MET A 46 -9.18 10.61 8.06
C MET A 46 -10.38 10.67 9.01
N LYS A 47 -10.58 11.78 9.72
CA LYS A 47 -11.76 11.97 10.59
C LYS A 47 -13.08 11.94 9.81
N GLU A 48 -13.08 12.48 8.58
CA GLU A 48 -14.26 12.43 7.72
C GLU A 48 -14.49 11.01 7.14
N CYS A 49 -13.43 10.28 6.81
CA CYS A 49 -13.54 8.88 6.36
C CYS A 49 -14.08 7.97 7.46
N LEU A 50 -13.59 8.11 8.70
CA LEU A 50 -14.05 7.32 9.87
C LEU A 50 -15.56 7.41 10.14
N LYS A 51 -16.24 8.45 9.67
CA LYS A 51 -17.71 8.60 9.79
C LYS A 51 -18.47 7.79 8.73
N ARG A 52 -17.78 7.28 7.69
CA ARG A 52 -18.39 6.78 6.45
C ARG A 52 -18.06 5.32 6.14
N VAL A 53 -16.99 4.80 6.71
CA VAL A 53 -16.50 3.45 6.42
C VAL A 53 -16.33 2.61 7.67
N ASP A 54 -16.38 1.30 7.51
CA ASP A 54 -16.18 0.35 8.60
C ASP A 54 -14.71 0.25 8.99
N GLU A 55 -13.81 0.41 8.01
CA GLU A 55 -12.36 0.27 8.17
C GLU A 55 -11.61 1.42 7.48
N LEU A 56 -10.69 2.04 8.20
CA LEU A 56 -9.76 3.02 7.67
C LEU A 56 -8.33 2.48 7.78
N ILE A 57 -7.65 2.44 6.64
CA ILE A 57 -6.26 2.00 6.53
C ILE A 57 -5.40 3.21 6.14
N ILE A 58 -4.22 3.31 6.74
CA ILE A 58 -3.17 4.23 6.28
C ILE A 58 -1.87 3.49 6.06
N ARG A 59 -1.24 3.72 4.89
CA ARG A 59 0.07 3.18 4.54
C ARG A 59 1.14 4.24 4.68
N THR A 60 2.18 3.94 5.43
CA THR A 60 3.24 4.92 5.72
C THR A 60 4.62 4.28 5.69
N ASN A 61 5.64 5.08 5.42
CA ASN A 61 7.02 4.69 5.62
C ASN A 61 7.45 4.81 7.11
N ALA A 62 6.60 5.38 7.95
CA ALA A 62 6.76 5.60 9.39
C ALA A 62 8.06 6.34 9.79
N THR A 63 8.69 7.09 8.87
CA THR A 63 9.98 7.75 9.16
C THR A 63 9.83 8.97 10.05
N ASP A 64 8.75 9.74 9.87
CA ASP A 64 8.55 11.04 10.51
C ASP A 64 7.13 11.24 11.09
N ILE A 65 6.39 10.15 11.34
CA ILE A 65 4.98 10.21 11.81
C ILE A 65 4.84 10.97 13.13
N GLU A 66 5.85 10.90 14.02
CA GLU A 66 5.86 11.56 15.33
C GLU A 66 5.87 13.08 15.24
N LYS A 67 6.20 13.64 14.08
CA LYS A 67 6.21 15.10 13.88
C LYS A 67 4.80 15.68 13.79
N ASN A 68 3.82 14.87 13.36
CA ASN A 68 2.42 15.26 13.29
C ASN A 68 1.69 14.85 14.57
N LYS A 69 1.66 15.74 15.57
CA LYS A 69 1.04 15.46 16.86
C LYS A 69 -0.44 15.18 16.78
N GLU A 70 -1.18 15.88 15.90
CA GLU A 70 -2.62 15.66 15.75
C GLU A 70 -2.90 14.29 15.13
N LEU A 71 -2.04 13.82 14.23
CA LEU A 71 -2.13 12.48 13.67
C LEU A 71 -1.85 11.42 14.74
N MET A 72 -0.81 11.61 15.55
CA MET A 72 -0.50 10.69 16.66
C MET A 72 -1.65 10.65 17.69
N ASP A 73 -2.25 11.79 18.01
CA ASP A 73 -3.44 11.85 18.87
C ASP A 73 -4.65 11.12 18.26
N LEU A 74 -4.80 11.15 16.93
CA LEU A 74 -5.85 10.42 16.22
C LEU A 74 -5.59 8.91 16.28
N PHE A 75 -4.36 8.47 16.05
CA PHE A 75 -3.95 7.07 16.17
C PHE A 75 -4.16 6.52 17.59
N ASP A 76 -3.93 7.34 18.62
CA ASP A 76 -4.16 6.93 20.00
C ASP A 76 -5.66 6.72 20.31
N LYS A 77 -6.53 7.56 19.75
CA LYS A 77 -7.97 7.57 20.08
C LYS A 77 -8.81 6.63 19.21
N GLU A 78 -8.44 6.44 17.96
CA GLU A 78 -9.25 5.76 16.96
C GLU A 78 -8.66 4.40 16.57
N LYS A 79 -9.51 3.50 16.12
CA LYS A 79 -9.10 2.21 15.55
C LYS A 79 -8.85 2.37 14.06
N ILE A 80 -7.65 2.77 13.72
CA ILE A 80 -7.16 2.92 12.35
C ILE A 80 -6.13 1.81 12.12
N LYS A 81 -6.27 1.06 11.04
CA LYS A 81 -5.27 0.08 10.66
C LYS A 81 -4.05 0.79 10.06
N ILE A 82 -2.88 0.52 10.61
CA ILE A 82 -1.63 1.11 10.12
C ILE A 82 -0.81 0.02 9.44
N ILE A 83 -0.41 0.30 8.19
CA ILE A 83 0.46 -0.59 7.43
C ILE A 83 1.78 0.15 7.19
N VAL A 84 2.86 -0.40 7.74
CA VAL A 84 4.20 0.21 7.66
C VAL A 84 5.05 -0.53 6.65
N SER A 85 5.58 0.23 5.71
CA SER A 85 6.56 -0.30 4.76
C SER A 85 7.91 -0.50 5.47
N LEU A 86 8.21 -1.73 5.87
CA LEU A 86 9.50 -2.13 6.41
C LEU A 86 10.10 -3.25 5.52
N PRO A 87 10.87 -2.88 4.48
CA PRO A 87 11.27 -3.83 3.43
C PRO A 87 12.24 -4.91 3.92
N CYS A 88 12.85 -4.76 5.09
CA CYS A 88 13.67 -5.77 5.75
C CYS A 88 13.68 -5.54 7.26
N TYR A 89 13.95 -6.61 8.03
CA TYR A 89 14.13 -6.54 9.50
C TYR A 89 15.57 -6.18 9.91
N THR A 90 16.51 -6.03 8.96
CA THR A 90 17.90 -5.65 9.20
C THR A 90 18.15 -4.19 8.81
N GLU A 91 18.96 -3.51 9.63
CA GLU A 91 19.36 -2.11 9.44
C GLU A 91 20.04 -1.90 8.08
N ASP A 92 21.10 -2.68 7.80
CA ASP A 92 21.89 -2.54 6.58
C ASP A 92 21.02 -2.60 5.30
N ASN A 93 20.02 -3.50 5.27
CA ASN A 93 19.15 -3.66 4.12
C ASN A 93 18.13 -2.51 3.98
N VAL A 94 17.58 -2.02 5.09
CA VAL A 94 16.65 -0.89 5.06
C VAL A 94 17.38 0.39 4.68
N ASP A 95 18.52 0.67 5.30
CA ASP A 95 19.28 1.88 5.07
C ASP A 95 19.87 1.92 3.66
N SER A 96 20.28 0.78 3.11
CA SER A 96 20.72 0.70 1.70
C SER A 96 19.60 1.04 0.69
N GLN A 97 18.34 0.78 1.04
CA GLN A 97 17.18 1.07 0.18
C GLN A 97 16.61 2.47 0.36
N ARG A 98 16.69 3.02 1.58
CA ARG A 98 15.93 4.20 1.99
C ARG A 98 16.77 5.35 2.53
N GLY A 99 18.06 5.11 2.74
CA GLY A 99 19.00 6.07 3.28
C GLY A 99 19.39 5.79 4.73
N ASP A 100 20.56 6.30 5.11
CA ASP A 100 21.17 6.07 6.42
C ASP A 100 20.28 6.54 7.58
N GLY A 101 20.13 5.71 8.59
CA GLY A 101 19.38 5.97 9.82
C GLY A 101 17.86 5.93 9.67
N VAL A 102 17.33 5.50 8.50
CA VAL A 102 15.89 5.30 8.31
C VAL A 102 15.38 4.16 9.15
N TYR A 103 16.14 3.05 9.24
CA TYR A 103 15.76 1.91 10.07
C TYR A 103 15.49 2.30 11.52
N ASP A 104 16.40 3.02 12.15
CA ASP A 104 16.27 3.41 13.56
C ASP A 104 15.04 4.32 13.79
N LYS A 105 14.74 5.23 12.86
CA LYS A 105 13.54 6.07 12.93
C LYS A 105 12.26 5.23 12.86
N VAL A 106 12.19 4.29 11.91
CA VAL A 106 11.04 3.41 11.76
C VAL A 106 10.85 2.56 13.03
N ILE A 107 11.92 1.93 13.55
CA ILE A 107 11.85 1.15 14.78
C ILE A 107 11.38 2.00 15.97
N ALA A 108 11.88 3.23 16.11
CA ALA A 108 11.44 4.15 17.17
C ALA A 108 9.94 4.47 17.05
N ASN A 109 9.43 4.69 15.84
CA ASN A 109 8.03 4.98 15.60
C ASN A 109 7.13 3.75 15.77
N LEU A 110 7.59 2.56 15.37
CA LEU A 110 6.87 1.31 15.68
C LEU A 110 6.69 1.10 17.19
N LYS A 111 7.73 1.38 18.00
CA LYS A 111 7.62 1.33 19.47
C LYS A 111 6.58 2.31 20.01
N ARG A 112 6.55 3.56 19.50
CA ARG A 112 5.52 4.54 19.89
C ARG A 112 4.11 4.06 19.55
N LEU A 113 3.93 3.47 18.37
CA LEU A 113 2.65 2.87 18.00
C LEU A 113 2.30 1.70 18.91
N ASN A 114 3.26 0.84 19.28
CA ASN A 114 3.02 -0.23 20.25
C ASN A 114 2.59 0.29 21.62
N GLU A 115 3.15 1.41 22.09
CA GLU A 115 2.72 2.07 23.35
C GLU A 115 1.26 2.56 23.30
N MET A 116 0.70 2.78 22.09
CA MET A 116 -0.70 3.13 21.83
C MET A 116 -1.60 1.91 21.60
N GLY A 117 -1.09 0.69 21.78
CA GLY A 117 -1.82 -0.57 21.63
C GLY A 117 -1.79 -1.18 20.23
N TYR A 118 -1.04 -0.60 19.29
CA TYR A 118 -0.86 -1.19 17.98
C TYR A 118 0.00 -2.46 18.03
N GLY A 119 -0.34 -3.45 17.20
CA GLY A 119 0.28 -4.78 17.25
C GLY A 119 -0.33 -5.71 18.30
N THR A 120 -1.30 -5.22 19.09
CA THR A 120 -2.03 -6.00 20.12
C THR A 120 -3.53 -5.74 20.08
N GLU A 121 -3.99 -4.56 20.50
CA GLU A 121 -5.40 -4.15 20.51
C GLU A 121 -5.85 -3.47 19.23
N LYS A 122 -4.90 -2.85 18.52
CA LYS A 122 -5.07 -2.16 17.23
C LYS A 122 -4.17 -2.80 16.19
N GLU A 123 -4.61 -2.82 14.94
CA GLU A 123 -3.86 -3.46 13.86
C GLU A 123 -2.66 -2.64 13.39
N LEU A 124 -1.51 -3.28 13.40
CA LEU A 124 -0.24 -2.81 12.85
C LEU A 124 0.33 -3.91 11.98
N ASP A 125 0.33 -3.70 10.69
CA ASP A 125 0.89 -4.64 9.72
C ASP A 125 2.17 -4.08 9.10
N LEU A 126 3.04 -4.97 8.65
CA LEU A 126 4.27 -4.62 7.96
C LEU A 126 4.23 -5.09 6.52
N VAL A 127 4.95 -4.41 5.65
CA VAL A 127 5.11 -4.80 4.24
C VAL A 127 6.57 -5.05 3.93
N TYR A 128 6.83 -6.26 3.40
CA TYR A 128 8.09 -6.66 2.80
C TYR A 128 8.03 -6.54 1.28
N ASN A 129 9.11 -6.02 0.69
CA ASN A 129 9.36 -6.04 -0.74
C ASN A 129 10.73 -6.67 -1.03
N PRO A 130 10.85 -7.60 -1.98
CA PRO A 130 12.14 -8.14 -2.41
C PRO A 130 13.09 -7.06 -2.96
N LEU A 131 14.41 -7.30 -2.85
CA LEU A 131 15.43 -6.39 -3.39
C LEU A 131 15.80 -6.64 -4.86
N GLY A 132 15.13 -7.57 -5.54
CA GLY A 132 15.52 -7.98 -6.89
C GLY A 132 14.41 -8.64 -7.68
N GLY A 133 14.78 -9.19 -8.85
CA GLY A 133 13.89 -9.85 -9.78
C GLY A 133 13.61 -11.31 -9.41
N PHE A 134 13.02 -11.54 -8.26
CA PHE A 134 12.61 -12.87 -7.77
C PHE A 134 11.26 -12.79 -7.05
N LEU A 135 10.57 -13.93 -6.99
CA LEU A 135 9.33 -14.03 -6.23
C LEU A 135 9.63 -13.94 -4.73
N PRO A 136 8.74 -13.34 -3.93
CA PRO A 136 8.89 -13.31 -2.49
C PRO A 136 8.92 -14.73 -1.92
N PRO A 137 9.60 -14.94 -0.78
CA PRO A 137 9.50 -16.19 -0.04
C PRO A 137 8.08 -16.34 0.53
N GLU A 138 7.76 -17.57 0.96
CA GLU A 138 6.50 -17.86 1.66
C GLU A 138 6.30 -16.90 2.84
N GLN A 139 5.11 -16.26 2.88
CA GLN A 139 4.80 -15.16 3.79
C GLN A 139 4.90 -15.60 5.26
N SER A 140 4.35 -16.77 5.60
CA SER A 140 4.35 -17.30 6.97
C SER A 140 5.76 -17.52 7.52
N ASN A 141 6.68 -18.04 6.70
CA ASN A 141 8.08 -18.25 7.08
C ASN A 141 8.78 -16.92 7.31
N LEU A 142 8.59 -15.96 6.39
CA LEU A 142 9.20 -14.63 6.51
C LEU A 142 8.63 -13.86 7.70
N GLN A 143 7.33 -13.98 7.97
CA GLN A 143 6.70 -13.38 9.15
C GLN A 143 7.37 -13.89 10.44
N SER A 144 7.60 -15.18 10.55
CA SER A 144 8.28 -15.76 11.73
C SER A 144 9.69 -15.19 11.94
N ASP A 145 10.42 -14.90 10.85
CA ASP A 145 11.73 -14.23 10.92
C ASP A 145 11.60 -12.78 11.42
N TYR A 146 10.64 -12.01 10.86
CA TYR A 146 10.37 -10.65 11.31
C TYR A 146 9.97 -10.59 12.79
N GLU A 147 9.07 -11.47 13.23
CA GLU A 147 8.66 -11.55 14.64
C GLU A 147 9.84 -11.82 15.57
N ARG A 148 10.70 -12.79 15.21
CA ARG A 148 11.89 -13.13 16.00
C ARG A 148 12.87 -11.95 16.09
N GLU A 149 13.14 -11.27 14.97
CA GLU A 149 14.13 -10.20 14.92
C GLU A 149 13.60 -8.89 15.56
N LEU A 150 12.35 -8.51 15.27
CA LEU A 150 11.76 -7.30 15.83
C LEU A 150 11.42 -7.43 17.32
N LYS A 151 11.14 -8.63 17.81
CA LYS A 151 11.01 -8.90 19.24
C LYS A 151 12.27 -8.54 20.03
N LYS A 152 13.47 -8.72 19.44
CA LYS A 152 14.74 -8.28 20.07
C LYS A 152 14.82 -6.77 20.22
N LYS A 153 14.07 -6.04 19.41
CA LYS A 153 13.95 -4.57 19.46
C LYS A 153 12.75 -4.11 20.30
N ASN A 154 11.99 -5.00 20.93
CA ASN A 154 10.74 -4.72 21.63
C ASN A 154 9.68 -4.09 20.72
N VAL A 155 9.54 -4.61 19.50
CA VAL A 155 8.50 -4.24 18.53
C VAL A 155 7.63 -5.46 18.28
N VAL A 156 6.30 -5.25 18.29
CA VAL A 156 5.28 -6.23 17.92
C VAL A 156 4.41 -5.71 16.79
N PHE A 157 3.92 -6.61 15.95
CA PHE A 157 3.03 -6.33 14.84
C PHE A 157 2.06 -7.50 14.62
N ASN A 158 1.03 -7.35 13.81
CA ASN A 158 0.03 -8.39 13.59
C ASN A 158 0.38 -9.27 12.40
N ASN A 159 0.53 -8.70 11.20
CA ASN A 159 0.78 -9.45 9.99
C ASN A 159 1.96 -8.87 9.20
N LEU A 160 2.65 -9.72 8.47
CA LEU A 160 3.62 -9.33 7.45
C LEU A 160 3.01 -9.60 6.07
N PHE A 161 2.88 -8.57 5.25
CA PHE A 161 2.48 -8.71 3.85
C PHE A 161 3.70 -8.81 2.96
N THR A 162 3.81 -9.90 2.21
CA THR A 162 4.83 -10.06 1.19
C THR A 162 4.27 -9.61 -0.15
N ILE A 163 4.95 -8.68 -0.81
CA ILE A 163 4.53 -8.13 -2.09
C ILE A 163 5.55 -8.48 -3.17
N THR A 164 5.08 -9.05 -4.28
CA THR A 164 5.88 -9.24 -5.48
C THR A 164 6.29 -7.87 -6.04
N ASN A 165 7.55 -7.71 -6.39
CA ASN A 165 7.99 -6.48 -7.05
C ASN A 165 7.32 -6.34 -8.40
N MET A 166 6.52 -5.29 -8.57
CA MET A 166 5.92 -4.98 -9.88
C MET A 166 6.98 -4.44 -10.82
N PRO A 167 7.08 -5.00 -12.05
CA PRO A 167 8.03 -4.53 -13.06
C PRO A 167 7.59 -3.21 -13.69
N ILE A 168 7.46 -2.16 -12.86
CA ILE A 168 7.04 -0.81 -13.21
C ILE A 168 7.99 0.24 -12.61
N GLY A 169 7.94 1.46 -13.12
CA GLY A 169 8.69 2.60 -12.58
C GLY A 169 10.18 2.30 -12.41
N TYR A 170 10.76 2.69 -11.27
CA TYR A 170 12.21 2.50 -11.00
C TYR A 170 12.67 1.05 -11.03
N PHE A 171 11.83 0.11 -10.62
CA PHE A 171 12.21 -1.29 -10.62
C PHE A 171 12.31 -1.83 -12.06
N LYS A 172 11.40 -1.41 -12.94
CA LYS A 172 11.49 -1.70 -14.37
C LYS A 172 12.77 -1.13 -14.98
N ASP A 173 13.07 0.16 -14.68
CA ASP A 173 14.30 0.81 -15.16
C ASP A 173 15.55 0.05 -14.69
N PHE A 174 15.58 -0.37 -13.41
CA PHE A 174 16.66 -1.19 -12.85
C PHE A 174 16.82 -2.53 -13.57
N LEU A 175 15.73 -3.25 -13.81
CA LEU A 175 15.77 -4.53 -14.52
C LEU A 175 16.28 -4.36 -15.96
N ILE A 176 15.85 -3.30 -16.67
CA ILE A 176 16.32 -2.99 -18.02
C ILE A 176 17.82 -2.67 -18.01
N GLU A 177 18.29 -1.85 -17.07
CA GLU A 177 19.71 -1.51 -16.93
C GLU A 177 20.59 -2.74 -16.68
N LYS A 178 20.07 -3.71 -15.92
CA LYS A 178 20.73 -4.99 -15.64
C LYS A 178 20.61 -6.01 -16.78
N GLY A 179 19.73 -5.78 -17.75
CA GLY A 179 19.41 -6.76 -18.79
C GLY A 179 18.58 -7.94 -18.28
N GLU A 180 17.87 -7.78 -17.15
CA GLU A 180 17.11 -8.82 -16.45
C GLU A 180 15.58 -8.70 -16.64
N TYR A 181 15.11 -7.70 -17.41
CA TYR A 181 13.66 -7.42 -17.52
C TYR A 181 12.89 -8.60 -18.16
N GLU A 182 13.38 -9.11 -19.29
CA GLU A 182 12.72 -10.22 -20.00
C GLU A 182 12.72 -11.51 -19.15
N ASP A 183 13.82 -11.79 -18.45
CA ASP A 183 13.93 -12.96 -17.58
C ASP A 183 12.96 -12.85 -16.40
N TYR A 184 12.81 -11.66 -15.84
CA TYR A 184 11.85 -11.42 -14.74
C TYR A 184 10.40 -11.50 -15.21
N MET A 185 10.06 -10.92 -16.37
CA MET A 185 8.73 -11.05 -16.95
C MET A 185 8.38 -12.50 -17.22
N LYS A 186 9.35 -13.25 -17.77
CA LYS A 186 9.18 -14.69 -17.98
C LYS A 186 9.00 -15.45 -16.67
N LEU A 187 9.73 -15.10 -15.61
CA LEU A 187 9.56 -15.70 -14.28
C LEU A 187 8.12 -15.50 -13.77
N LEU A 188 7.55 -14.30 -13.92
CA LEU A 188 6.19 -14.00 -13.49
C LEU A 188 5.16 -14.81 -14.30
N GLU A 189 5.33 -14.88 -15.64
CA GLU A 189 4.45 -15.62 -16.54
C GLU A 189 4.51 -17.13 -16.28
N ASP A 190 5.72 -17.70 -16.16
CA ASP A 190 5.93 -19.13 -15.89
C ASP A 190 5.34 -19.57 -14.52
N ASN A 191 5.15 -18.64 -13.59
CA ASN A 191 4.56 -18.87 -12.26
C ASN A 191 3.12 -18.35 -12.14
N TYR A 192 2.45 -18.06 -13.27
CA TYR A 192 1.05 -17.65 -13.24
C TYR A 192 0.18 -18.67 -12.50
N ASN A 193 -0.62 -18.19 -11.54
CA ASN A 193 -1.54 -18.98 -10.74
C ASN A 193 -2.97 -18.45 -10.91
N GLU A 194 -3.81 -19.25 -11.58
CA GLU A 194 -5.21 -18.91 -11.86
C GLU A 194 -6.04 -18.75 -10.59
N GLU A 195 -5.73 -19.51 -9.53
CA GLU A 195 -6.48 -19.49 -8.25
C GLU A 195 -6.42 -18.13 -7.57
N THR A 196 -5.37 -17.35 -7.82
CA THR A 196 -5.22 -15.99 -7.26
C THR A 196 -6.10 -14.95 -7.96
N CYS A 197 -6.56 -15.21 -9.19
CA CYS A 197 -7.25 -14.22 -10.03
C CYS A 197 -8.57 -13.71 -9.44
N GLU A 198 -9.24 -14.49 -8.59
CA GLU A 198 -10.50 -14.07 -7.97
C GLU A 198 -10.28 -13.08 -6.82
N ASN A 199 -9.08 -13.06 -6.25
CA ASN A 199 -8.75 -12.29 -5.04
C ASN A 199 -7.84 -11.08 -5.29
N ILE A 200 -7.47 -10.78 -6.55
CA ILE A 200 -6.65 -9.62 -6.86
C ILE A 200 -7.38 -8.30 -6.58
N MET A 201 -6.64 -7.32 -6.07
CA MET A 201 -7.19 -6.06 -5.56
C MET A 201 -8.04 -5.27 -6.56
N CYS A 202 -7.66 -5.25 -7.85
CA CYS A 202 -8.36 -4.46 -8.87
C CYS A 202 -9.83 -4.87 -9.08
N ARG A 203 -10.24 -6.05 -8.60
CA ARG A 203 -11.63 -6.50 -8.63
C ARG A 203 -12.51 -5.84 -7.56
N PHE A 204 -11.91 -5.35 -6.48
CA PHE A 204 -12.63 -4.91 -5.27
C PHE A 204 -12.34 -3.47 -4.88
N GLN A 205 -11.38 -2.79 -5.52
CA GLN A 205 -11.01 -1.44 -5.19
C GLN A 205 -11.08 -0.51 -6.40
N ILE A 206 -11.11 0.78 -6.12
CA ILE A 206 -10.92 1.88 -7.06
C ILE A 206 -9.81 2.75 -6.48
N SER A 207 -8.77 3.03 -7.27
CA SER A 207 -7.70 3.93 -6.86
C SER A 207 -7.93 5.32 -7.46
N VAL A 208 -7.82 6.35 -6.61
CA VAL A 208 -8.03 7.76 -6.97
C VAL A 208 -6.70 8.50 -6.81
N ASP A 209 -6.21 9.11 -7.88
CA ASP A 209 -4.98 9.91 -7.82
C ASP A 209 -5.21 11.31 -7.22
N SER A 210 -4.13 12.09 -7.06
CA SER A 210 -4.19 13.44 -6.47
C SER A 210 -5.04 14.45 -7.26
N LEU A 211 -5.34 14.17 -8.53
CA LEU A 211 -6.19 14.99 -9.40
C LEU A 211 -7.65 14.49 -9.47
N GLY A 212 -7.94 13.38 -8.78
CA GLY A 212 -9.24 12.74 -8.82
C GLY A 212 -9.41 11.75 -9.96
N ASN A 213 -8.36 11.46 -10.75
CA ASN A 213 -8.45 10.49 -11.83
C ASN A 213 -8.55 9.06 -11.28
N LEU A 214 -9.26 8.22 -12.02
CA LEU A 214 -9.60 6.85 -11.60
C LEU A 214 -8.72 5.82 -12.27
N HIS A 215 -8.30 4.86 -11.45
CA HIS A 215 -7.49 3.71 -11.86
C HIS A 215 -8.02 2.43 -11.21
N ASP A 216 -7.85 1.28 -11.88
CA ASP A 216 -8.31 0.00 -11.34
C ASP A 216 -7.52 -0.46 -10.10
N CYS A 217 -6.25 -0.02 -9.98
CA CYS A 217 -5.38 -0.32 -8.84
C CYS A 217 -4.24 0.69 -8.73
N ASP A 218 -3.48 0.62 -7.64
CA ASP A 218 -2.35 1.51 -7.35
C ASP A 218 -1.20 1.35 -8.37
N PHE A 219 -1.02 0.16 -8.94
CA PHE A 219 -0.01 -0.05 -10.00
C PHE A 219 -0.41 0.64 -11.30
N HIS A 220 -1.70 0.58 -11.65
CA HIS A 220 -2.24 1.34 -12.78
C HIS A 220 -2.15 2.84 -12.53
N LEU A 221 -2.41 3.30 -11.30
CA LEU A 221 -2.21 4.69 -10.92
C LEU A 221 -0.75 5.10 -11.10
N ALA A 222 0.20 4.28 -10.66
CA ALA A 222 1.64 4.53 -10.80
C ALA A 222 2.09 4.64 -12.26
N GLU A 223 1.53 3.82 -13.14
CA GLU A 223 1.80 3.81 -14.59
C GLU A 223 0.87 4.74 -15.39
N LYS A 224 0.03 5.52 -14.71
CA LYS A 224 -0.96 6.44 -15.32
C LYS A 224 -1.91 5.76 -16.31
N VAL A 225 -2.26 4.49 -16.04
CA VAL A 225 -3.24 3.73 -16.82
C VAL A 225 -4.62 4.06 -16.27
N PRO A 226 -5.48 4.76 -17.02
CA PRO A 226 -6.80 5.14 -16.54
C PRO A 226 -7.76 3.94 -16.52
N MET A 227 -8.77 4.01 -15.68
CA MET A 227 -9.94 3.16 -15.74
C MET A 227 -10.63 3.32 -17.11
N LYS A 228 -11.27 2.27 -17.62
CA LYS A 228 -11.84 2.27 -18.98
C LYS A 228 -13.08 3.14 -19.12
N ASP A 229 -14.02 3.02 -18.18
CA ASP A 229 -15.38 3.56 -18.34
C ASP A 229 -15.56 4.93 -17.66
N TYR A 230 -14.73 5.26 -16.70
CA TYR A 230 -14.80 6.50 -15.92
C TYR A 230 -13.41 7.10 -15.75
N THR A 231 -13.31 8.42 -15.84
CA THR A 231 -12.01 9.09 -15.83
C THR A 231 -11.72 9.82 -14.52
N ASN A 232 -12.76 10.29 -13.80
CA ASN A 232 -12.59 11.07 -12.59
C ASN A 232 -13.61 10.65 -11.52
N ILE A 233 -13.26 10.81 -10.25
CA ILE A 233 -14.12 10.45 -9.11
C ILE A 233 -15.49 11.14 -9.18
N LYS A 234 -15.55 12.35 -9.74
CA LYS A 234 -16.79 13.10 -9.96
C LYS A 234 -17.78 12.35 -10.86
N ASP A 235 -17.27 11.55 -11.78
CA ASP A 235 -18.10 10.77 -12.71
C ASP A 235 -18.82 9.62 -11.99
N LEU A 236 -18.27 9.15 -10.84
CA LEU A 236 -18.80 8.02 -10.09
C LEU A 236 -19.77 8.42 -8.97
N ILE A 237 -19.84 9.71 -8.56
CA ILE A 237 -20.59 10.12 -7.37
C ILE A 237 -22.04 9.64 -7.41
N ASP A 238 -22.69 9.72 -8.56
CA ASP A 238 -24.12 9.38 -8.73
C ASP A 238 -24.36 8.06 -9.51
N VAL A 239 -23.29 7.33 -9.83
CA VAL A 239 -23.38 6.04 -10.55
C VAL A 239 -23.84 4.96 -9.59
N LYS A 240 -24.87 4.21 -9.96
CA LYS A 240 -25.43 3.16 -9.08
C LYS A 240 -24.72 1.81 -9.18
N ASP A 241 -24.19 1.50 -10.34
CA ASP A 241 -23.48 0.24 -10.63
C ASP A 241 -22.02 0.54 -10.93
N LEU A 242 -21.14 0.09 -10.04
CA LEU A 242 -19.69 0.26 -10.15
C LEU A 242 -19.00 -0.88 -10.91
N SER A 243 -19.78 -1.79 -11.50
CA SER A 243 -19.22 -2.85 -12.34
C SER A 243 -18.50 -2.24 -13.54
N ARG A 244 -17.34 -2.78 -13.87
CA ARG A 244 -16.48 -2.27 -14.91
C ARG A 244 -15.61 -3.36 -15.53
N GLU A 245 -15.11 -3.09 -16.72
CA GLU A 245 -14.05 -3.90 -17.33
C GLU A 245 -12.68 -3.43 -16.82
N ILE A 246 -11.91 -4.36 -16.25
CA ILE A 246 -10.56 -4.10 -15.76
C ILE A 246 -9.58 -4.05 -16.93
N VAL A 247 -8.70 -3.05 -16.94
CA VAL A 247 -7.61 -2.95 -17.92
C VAL A 247 -6.47 -3.87 -17.50
N TRP A 248 -5.99 -4.73 -18.42
CA TRP A 248 -4.88 -5.64 -18.17
C TRP A 248 -3.60 -5.17 -18.86
N LYS A 249 -2.48 -5.39 -18.20
CA LYS A 249 -1.12 -5.11 -18.67
C LYS A 249 -0.21 -6.28 -18.34
N ASP A 250 0.93 -6.39 -19.02
CA ASP A 250 1.88 -7.50 -18.80
C ASP A 250 2.36 -7.57 -17.35
N TYR A 251 2.57 -6.42 -16.68
CA TYR A 251 2.96 -6.40 -15.28
C TYR A 251 1.88 -6.95 -14.32
N CYS A 252 0.63 -7.14 -14.77
CA CYS A 252 -0.41 -7.75 -13.93
C CYS A 252 -0.08 -9.20 -13.53
N TYR A 253 0.81 -9.89 -14.26
CA TYR A 253 1.36 -11.16 -13.80
C TYR A 253 2.02 -11.08 -12.43
N GLY A 254 2.54 -9.91 -12.02
CA GLY A 254 3.05 -9.71 -10.66
C GLY A 254 2.02 -9.89 -9.55
N CYS A 255 0.72 -9.68 -9.82
CA CYS A 255 -0.35 -9.93 -8.87
C CYS A 255 -0.77 -11.40 -8.80
N THR A 256 -0.47 -12.19 -9.84
CA THR A 256 -0.96 -13.57 -10.00
C THR A 256 0.14 -14.63 -9.98
N ALA A 257 1.42 -14.23 -9.90
CA ALA A 257 2.53 -15.16 -9.85
C ALA A 257 2.70 -15.79 -8.47
N GLY A 258 2.94 -17.11 -8.42
CA GLY A 258 3.16 -17.87 -7.19
C GLY A 258 1.92 -17.88 -6.29
N SER A 259 2.08 -17.48 -5.03
CA SER A 259 0.95 -17.32 -4.08
C SER A 259 0.11 -16.06 -4.37
N GLY A 260 0.40 -15.34 -5.45
CA GLY A 260 -0.21 -14.06 -5.76
C GLY A 260 0.29 -12.93 -4.89
N SER A 261 -0.12 -11.72 -5.22
CA SER A 261 0.26 -10.54 -4.47
C SER A 261 -0.83 -9.46 -4.54
N SER A 262 -1.21 -8.97 -3.40
CA SER A 262 -2.11 -7.81 -3.29
C SER A 262 -1.54 -6.79 -2.32
N CYS A 263 -2.22 -5.66 -2.14
CA CYS A 263 -1.89 -4.71 -1.06
C CYS A 263 -2.04 -5.32 0.35
N GLY A 264 -2.69 -6.48 0.47
CA GLY A 264 -2.84 -7.27 1.70
C GLY A 264 -1.91 -8.48 1.80
N GLY A 265 -0.89 -8.59 0.93
CA GLY A 265 0.06 -9.71 0.91
C GLY A 265 -0.32 -10.83 -0.06
N ALA A 266 0.13 -12.04 0.23
CA ALA A 266 -0.17 -13.24 -0.54
C ALA A 266 -1.68 -13.52 -0.60
N LEU A 267 -2.14 -14.07 -1.72
CA LEU A 267 -3.57 -14.32 -2.01
C LEU A 267 -3.98 -15.78 -1.81
N ASP A 268 -3.01 -16.69 -1.84
CA ASP A 268 -3.16 -18.13 -1.74
C ASP A 268 -2.23 -18.64 -0.63
N GLU A 269 -2.74 -18.65 0.62
CA GLU A 269 -2.10 -19.21 1.82
C GLU A 269 -3.10 -20.00 2.66
#